data_1977a326f1d0ac288c1bdaea8822fc82
#
_entry.id   1977a326f1d0ac288c1bdaea8822fc82
#
_cell.length_a   1.000
_cell.length_b   1.000
_cell.length_c   1.000
_cell.angle_alpha   90.00
_cell.angle_beta   90.00
_cell.angle_gamma   90.00
#
_symmetry.space_group_name_H-M   'P 1'
#
loop_
_entity.id
_entity.type
_entity.pdbx_description
1 polymer ?
#
loop_
_entity_poly.entity_id
_entity_poly.type
_entity_poly.pdbx_seq_one_letter_code
_entity_poly.pdbx_strand_id
1 'polypeptide(L)'
;MRSTVAIVLAVACALVLSAPWTGAAKMLSGDIKKELQTATFHASELAQRGNSVAASKLHLQHVINCLVGDTGSNFKLDAGYPCQGQGGGIIPDLKAAAAKNWPGAAKALKEATLSLDLAVQALAKTDVNEVQPWAKVVADHLKAALAALGS
;
A
#
# COMPACT_ATOMS: atom_id res chain seq x y z
N MET A 1 -28.72 23.56 67.34
CA MET A 1 -29.27 22.90 66.13
C MET A 1 -28.17 22.93 65.05
N ARG A 2 -27.52 21.78 64.81
CA ARG A 2 -26.47 21.66 63.84
C ARG A 2 -27.00 20.81 62.69
N SER A 3 -27.17 21.43 61.48
CA SER A 3 -27.60 20.74 60.27
C SER A 3 -26.36 20.18 59.57
N THR A 4 -26.27 18.87 59.47
CA THR A 4 -25.28 18.15 58.66
C THR A 4 -25.80 18.01 57.24
N VAL A 5 -25.13 18.64 56.30
CA VAL A 5 -25.38 18.48 54.86
C VAL A 5 -24.54 17.28 54.38
N ALA A 6 -25.22 16.22 53.97
CA ALA A 6 -24.56 15.06 53.34
C ALA A 6 -24.37 15.34 51.86
N ILE A 7 -23.12 15.39 51.43
CA ILE A 7 -22.75 15.49 50.01
C ILE A 7 -22.69 14.06 49.45
N VAL A 8 -23.63 13.72 48.56
CA VAL A 8 -23.61 12.48 47.78
C VAL A 8 -22.77 12.71 46.55
N LEU A 9 -21.56 12.14 46.50
CA LEU A 9 -20.74 12.07 45.28
C LEU A 9 -21.29 10.95 44.41
N ALA A 10 -21.92 11.31 43.29
CA ALA A 10 -22.26 10.39 42.21
C ALA A 10 -21.01 10.15 41.33
N VAL A 11 -20.40 8.98 41.47
CA VAL A 11 -19.33 8.52 40.55
C VAL A 11 -20.00 8.02 39.27
N ALA A 12 -19.98 8.84 38.24
CA ALA A 12 -20.38 8.43 36.90
C ALA A 12 -19.28 7.53 36.29
N CYS A 13 -19.50 6.22 36.32
CA CYS A 13 -18.64 5.25 35.63
C CYS A 13 -18.90 5.33 34.13
N ALA A 14 -18.06 6.06 33.39
CA ALA A 14 -18.09 6.08 31.92
C ALA A 14 -17.58 4.74 31.40
N LEU A 15 -18.50 3.84 31.05
CA LEU A 15 -18.23 2.64 30.28
C LEU A 15 -17.82 3.08 28.84
N VAL A 16 -16.52 3.11 28.60
CA VAL A 16 -15.98 3.22 27.24
C VAL A 16 -16.26 1.90 26.53
N LEU A 17 -17.35 1.85 25.76
CA LEU A 17 -17.64 0.75 24.86
C LEU A 17 -16.59 0.76 23.74
N SER A 18 -15.53 -0.03 23.92
CA SER A 18 -14.58 -0.38 22.86
C SER A 18 -15.30 -1.29 21.87
N ALA A 19 -15.90 -0.71 20.82
CA ALA A 19 -16.47 -1.48 19.73
C ALA A 19 -15.36 -2.26 19.01
N PRO A 20 -15.58 -3.55 18.64
CA PRO A 20 -14.58 -4.32 17.91
C PRO A 20 -14.45 -3.81 16.48
N TRP A 21 -13.39 -3.09 16.20
CA TRP A 21 -13.00 -2.58 14.88
C TRP A 21 -12.44 -3.69 13.96
N THR A 22 -12.66 -4.96 14.29
CA THR A 22 -11.97 -6.10 13.70
C THR A 22 -12.35 -6.42 12.26
N GLY A 23 -13.56 -6.09 11.82
CA GLY A 23 -14.04 -6.47 10.47
C GLY A 23 -13.51 -5.58 9.35
N ALA A 24 -13.65 -4.26 9.46
CA ALA A 24 -13.21 -3.31 8.44
C ALA A 24 -11.67 -3.25 8.31
N ALA A 25 -10.95 -3.39 9.42
CA ALA A 25 -9.50 -3.46 9.43
C ALA A 25 -8.98 -4.69 8.67
N LYS A 26 -9.61 -5.86 8.87
CA LYS A 26 -9.22 -7.10 8.19
C LYS A 26 -9.48 -7.06 6.67
N MET A 27 -10.58 -6.44 6.22
CA MET A 27 -10.88 -6.29 4.78
C MET A 27 -9.85 -5.39 4.10
N LEU A 28 -9.61 -4.18 4.61
CA LEU A 28 -8.64 -3.23 4.04
C LEU A 28 -7.21 -3.81 4.01
N SER A 29 -6.77 -4.56 5.04
CA SER A 29 -5.44 -5.18 5.03
C SER A 29 -5.33 -6.29 3.98
N GLY A 30 -6.40 -7.03 3.72
CA GLY A 30 -6.45 -8.06 2.68
C GLY A 30 -6.32 -7.46 1.29
N ASP A 31 -6.99 -6.36 1.04
CA ASP A 31 -6.97 -5.66 -0.24
C ASP A 31 -5.58 -5.07 -0.54
N ILE A 32 -4.96 -4.37 0.43
CA ILE A 32 -3.60 -3.84 0.27
C ILE A 32 -2.58 -4.96 0.02
N LYS A 33 -2.68 -6.09 0.73
CA LYS A 33 -1.79 -7.23 0.50
C LYS A 33 -1.96 -7.80 -0.90
N LYS A 34 -3.20 -7.91 -1.38
CA LYS A 34 -3.50 -8.40 -2.73
C LYS A 34 -2.94 -7.47 -3.80
N GLU A 35 -3.12 -6.15 -3.66
CA GLU A 35 -2.52 -5.16 -4.55
C GLU A 35 -0.99 -5.28 -4.58
N LEU A 36 -0.35 -5.39 -3.39
CA LEU A 36 1.10 -5.57 -3.28
C LEU A 36 1.57 -6.87 -3.94
N GLN A 37 0.83 -7.98 -3.80
CA GLN A 37 1.14 -9.24 -4.47
C GLN A 37 1.04 -9.10 -5.99
N THR A 38 -0.02 -8.46 -6.49
CA THR A 38 -0.21 -8.21 -7.92
C THR A 38 0.91 -7.33 -8.47
N ALA A 39 1.22 -6.20 -7.81
CA ALA A 39 2.31 -5.31 -8.22
C ALA A 39 3.68 -6.02 -8.19
N THR A 40 3.93 -6.83 -7.16
CA THR A 40 5.16 -7.62 -7.03
C THR A 40 5.30 -8.61 -8.18
N PHE A 41 4.23 -9.31 -8.55
CA PHE A 41 4.23 -10.22 -9.70
C PHE A 41 4.59 -9.48 -11.00
N HIS A 42 3.97 -8.33 -11.27
CA HIS A 42 4.30 -7.53 -12.45
C HIS A 42 5.74 -7.03 -12.46
N ALA A 43 6.30 -6.68 -11.31
CA ALA A 43 7.69 -6.25 -11.22
C ALA A 43 8.67 -7.42 -11.41
N SER A 44 8.48 -8.54 -10.69
CA SER A 44 9.45 -9.65 -10.65
C SER A 44 9.34 -10.61 -11.82
N GLU A 45 8.12 -10.98 -12.22
CA GLU A 45 7.92 -12.02 -13.23
C GLU A 45 7.78 -11.45 -14.65
N LEU A 46 7.26 -10.24 -14.78
CA LEU A 46 6.96 -9.67 -16.08
C LEU A 46 7.93 -8.55 -16.48
N ALA A 47 8.15 -7.53 -15.63
CA ALA A 47 9.05 -6.44 -15.95
C ALA A 47 10.53 -6.86 -15.91
N GLN A 48 10.94 -7.57 -14.85
CA GLN A 48 12.32 -8.05 -14.70
C GLN A 48 12.71 -9.10 -15.77
N ARG A 49 11.73 -9.89 -16.23
CA ARG A 49 11.94 -10.96 -17.23
C ARG A 49 11.41 -10.61 -18.62
N GLY A 50 11.05 -9.36 -18.84
CA GLY A 50 10.59 -8.89 -20.14
C GLY A 50 11.65 -9.10 -21.23
N ASN A 51 11.26 -9.63 -22.38
CA ASN A 51 12.16 -9.92 -23.51
C ASN A 51 12.51 -8.67 -24.35
N SER A 52 11.97 -7.51 -23.97
CA SER A 52 12.23 -6.23 -24.63
C SER A 52 12.05 -5.08 -23.66
N VAL A 53 12.64 -3.93 -23.99
CA VAL A 53 12.44 -2.67 -23.26
C VAL A 53 10.95 -2.32 -23.15
N ALA A 54 10.22 -2.46 -24.26
CA ALA A 54 8.79 -2.13 -24.31
C ALA A 54 7.97 -3.02 -23.36
N ALA A 55 8.21 -4.34 -23.36
CA ALA A 55 7.53 -5.27 -22.47
C ALA A 55 7.84 -4.98 -21.00
N SER A 56 9.11 -4.77 -20.67
CA SER A 56 9.52 -4.44 -19.29
C SER A 56 8.90 -3.12 -18.81
N LYS A 57 8.89 -2.09 -19.66
CA LYS A 57 8.26 -0.79 -19.34
C LYS A 57 6.75 -0.87 -19.18
N LEU A 58 6.06 -1.67 -20.02
CA LEU A 58 4.63 -1.89 -19.88
C LEU A 58 4.29 -2.45 -18.50
N HIS A 59 5.03 -3.48 -18.05
CA HIS A 59 4.78 -4.09 -16.75
C HIS A 59 5.23 -3.20 -15.58
N LEU A 60 6.25 -2.34 -15.76
CA LEU A 60 6.56 -1.30 -14.77
C LEU A 60 5.45 -0.25 -14.69
N GLN A 61 4.80 0.11 -15.81
CA GLN A 61 3.65 1.00 -15.77
C GLN A 61 2.44 0.34 -15.06
N HIS A 62 2.25 -0.98 -15.19
CA HIS A 62 1.27 -1.72 -14.39
C HIS A 62 1.56 -1.61 -12.89
N VAL A 63 2.84 -1.72 -12.49
CA VAL A 63 3.26 -1.52 -11.10
C VAL A 63 2.93 -0.10 -10.62
N ILE A 64 3.26 0.92 -11.43
CA ILE A 64 2.96 2.32 -11.12
C ILE A 64 1.43 2.49 -10.94
N ASN A 65 0.63 1.96 -11.86
CA ASN A 65 -0.83 2.05 -11.79
C ASN A 65 -1.37 1.41 -10.49
N CYS A 66 -0.84 0.25 -10.08
CA CYS A 66 -1.17 -0.37 -8.80
C CYS A 66 -0.76 0.49 -7.59
N LEU A 67 0.41 1.13 -7.66
CA LEU A 67 0.93 1.94 -6.57
C LEU A 67 0.11 3.21 -6.34
N VAL A 68 -0.29 3.90 -7.43
CA VAL A 68 -0.93 5.22 -7.31
C VAL A 68 -2.46 5.17 -7.35
N GLY A 69 -3.06 4.07 -7.87
CA GLY A 69 -4.50 3.99 -8.12
C GLY A 69 -4.94 4.86 -9.31
N ASP A 70 -6.20 4.74 -9.68
CA ASP A 70 -6.78 5.39 -10.88
C ASP A 70 -6.87 6.93 -10.81
N THR A 71 -6.72 7.50 -9.63
CA THR A 71 -6.68 8.95 -9.38
C THR A 71 -5.26 9.52 -9.24
N GLY A 72 -4.24 8.67 -9.30
CA GLY A 72 -2.85 9.06 -9.09
C GLY A 72 -2.22 9.75 -10.32
N SER A 73 -1.30 10.70 -10.07
CA SER A 73 -0.69 11.54 -11.12
C SER A 73 0.11 10.77 -12.20
N ASN A 74 0.60 9.58 -11.87
CA ASN A 74 1.37 8.74 -12.81
C ASN A 74 0.54 7.60 -13.39
N PHE A 75 -0.78 7.59 -13.16
CA PHE A 75 -1.68 6.58 -13.70
C PHE A 75 -1.81 6.70 -15.23
N LYS A 76 -1.76 5.57 -15.93
CA LYS A 76 -1.97 5.50 -17.38
C LYS A 76 -2.94 4.36 -17.70
N LEU A 77 -4.17 4.72 -18.01
CA LEU A 77 -5.25 3.77 -18.29
C LEU A 77 -4.94 2.88 -19.51
N ASP A 78 -4.35 3.44 -20.55
CA ASP A 78 -3.99 2.74 -21.78
C ASP A 78 -2.94 1.64 -21.59
N ALA A 79 -2.16 1.70 -20.55
CA ALA A 79 -1.26 0.61 -20.17
C ALA A 79 -1.98 -0.56 -19.48
N GLY A 80 -3.19 -0.35 -18.94
CA GLY A 80 -3.94 -1.31 -18.15
C GLY A 80 -3.78 -1.13 -16.64
N TYR A 81 -4.75 -1.67 -15.87
CA TYR A 81 -4.76 -1.57 -14.41
C TYR A 81 -4.98 -2.95 -13.75
N PRO A 82 -3.89 -3.74 -13.53
CA PRO A 82 -4.02 -5.09 -12.98
C PRO A 82 -4.61 -5.15 -11.56
N CYS A 83 -4.49 -4.07 -10.79
CA CYS A 83 -5.04 -3.95 -9.45
C CYS A 83 -6.48 -3.42 -9.41
N GLN A 84 -7.14 -3.26 -10.56
CA GLN A 84 -8.52 -2.78 -10.61
C GLN A 84 -9.45 -3.64 -9.75
N GLY A 85 -10.22 -3.00 -8.88
CA GLY A 85 -11.15 -3.68 -7.97
C GLY A 85 -10.51 -4.39 -6.78
N GLN A 86 -9.20 -4.20 -6.56
CA GLN A 86 -8.49 -4.75 -5.39
C GLN A 86 -8.38 -3.73 -4.24
N GLY A 87 -8.41 -2.43 -4.56
CA GLY A 87 -8.33 -1.31 -3.61
C GLY A 87 -8.32 0.02 -4.35
N GLY A 88 -7.96 1.09 -3.66
CA GLY A 88 -7.84 2.44 -4.20
C GLY A 88 -6.43 2.79 -4.68
N GLY A 89 -5.52 1.83 -4.64
CA GLY A 89 -4.10 1.97 -4.91
C GLY A 89 -3.27 1.78 -3.63
N ILE A 90 -2.13 1.12 -3.79
CA ILE A 90 -1.28 0.70 -2.64
C ILE A 90 -0.90 1.89 -1.76
N ILE A 91 -0.44 3.01 -2.35
CA ILE A 91 0.02 4.18 -1.59
C ILE A 91 -1.14 4.91 -0.90
N PRO A 92 -2.27 5.24 -1.55
CA PRO A 92 -3.44 5.79 -0.89
C PRO A 92 -3.94 4.92 0.27
N ASP A 93 -4.04 3.62 0.06
CA ASP A 93 -4.56 2.69 1.06
C ASP A 93 -3.60 2.51 2.24
N LEU A 94 -2.28 2.46 1.98
CA LEU A 94 -1.26 2.46 3.03
C LEU A 94 -1.22 3.77 3.82
N LYS A 95 -1.45 4.92 3.19
CA LYS A 95 -1.59 6.21 3.90
C LYS A 95 -2.78 6.18 4.86
N ALA A 96 -3.93 5.67 4.40
CA ALA A 96 -5.11 5.54 5.23
C ALA A 96 -4.90 4.54 6.39
N ALA A 97 -4.19 3.44 6.15
CA ALA A 97 -3.83 2.45 7.16
C ALA A 97 -2.84 3.02 8.20
N ALA A 98 -1.81 3.75 7.75
CA ALA A 98 -0.82 4.39 8.62
C ALA A 98 -1.45 5.47 9.51
N ALA A 99 -2.38 6.27 8.98
CA ALA A 99 -3.14 7.26 9.75
C ALA A 99 -3.99 6.63 10.87
N LYS A 100 -4.35 5.35 10.73
CA LYS A 100 -5.04 4.55 11.75
C LYS A 100 -4.09 3.75 12.65
N ASN A 101 -2.78 4.00 12.55
CA ASN A 101 -1.72 3.31 13.29
C ASN A 101 -1.73 1.78 13.10
N TRP A 102 -2.05 1.30 11.90
CA TRP A 102 -1.99 -0.13 11.63
C TRP A 102 -0.55 -0.65 11.71
N PRO A 103 -0.33 -1.80 12.34
CA PRO A 103 1.00 -2.38 12.46
C PRO A 103 1.66 -2.54 11.08
N GLY A 104 2.87 -2.03 10.94
CA GLY A 104 3.66 -2.11 9.72
C GLY A 104 3.28 -1.17 8.59
N ALA A 105 2.10 -0.51 8.62
CA ALA A 105 1.62 0.33 7.51
C ALA A 105 2.56 1.50 7.17
N ALA A 106 3.12 2.18 8.17
CA ALA A 106 4.06 3.27 7.93
C ALA A 106 5.36 2.79 7.25
N LYS A 107 5.87 1.62 7.64
CA LYS A 107 7.04 0.99 7.01
C LYS A 107 6.69 0.54 5.58
N ALA A 108 5.55 -0.12 5.39
CA ALA A 108 5.09 -0.54 4.07
C ALA A 108 4.88 0.66 3.13
N LEU A 109 4.34 1.78 3.62
CA LEU A 109 4.18 3.02 2.86
C LEU A 109 5.52 3.58 2.38
N LYS A 110 6.54 3.57 3.24
CA LYS A 110 7.89 4.00 2.85
C LYS A 110 8.43 3.15 1.70
N GLU A 111 8.34 1.83 1.81
CA GLU A 111 8.82 0.90 0.78
C GLU A 111 8.02 1.05 -0.54
N ALA A 112 6.70 1.19 -0.47
CA ALA A 112 5.85 1.41 -1.64
C ALA A 112 6.17 2.74 -2.33
N THR A 113 6.45 3.82 -1.57
CA THR A 113 6.85 5.11 -2.14
C THR A 113 8.20 5.01 -2.85
N LEU A 114 9.19 4.32 -2.26
CA LEU A 114 10.47 4.05 -2.93
C LEU A 114 10.28 3.23 -4.21
N SER A 115 9.40 2.23 -4.20
CA SER A 115 9.06 1.45 -5.39
C SER A 115 8.51 2.33 -6.50
N LEU A 116 7.65 3.30 -6.19
CA LEU A 116 7.11 4.25 -7.18
C LEU A 116 8.21 5.09 -7.81
N ASP A 117 9.06 5.70 -7.00
CA ASP A 117 10.14 6.55 -7.48
C ASP A 117 11.10 5.79 -8.39
N LEU A 118 11.45 4.56 -8.02
CA LEU A 118 12.32 3.69 -8.80
C LEU A 118 11.65 3.21 -10.09
N ALA A 119 10.36 2.86 -10.06
CA ALA A 119 9.62 2.43 -11.25
C ALA A 119 9.52 3.57 -12.27
N VAL A 120 9.25 4.81 -11.82
CA VAL A 120 9.21 5.99 -12.69
C VAL A 120 10.58 6.24 -13.32
N GLN A 121 11.66 6.15 -12.56
CA GLN A 121 13.02 6.31 -13.11
C GLN A 121 13.38 5.18 -14.11
N ALA A 122 12.93 3.96 -13.88
CA ALA A 122 13.15 2.83 -14.77
C ALA A 122 12.46 3.02 -16.13
N LEU A 123 11.33 3.72 -16.19
CA LEU A 123 10.67 4.05 -17.46
C LEU A 123 11.52 4.95 -18.39
N ALA A 124 12.47 5.72 -17.85
CA ALA A 124 13.38 6.55 -18.64
C ALA A 124 14.52 5.73 -19.31
N LYS A 125 14.77 4.50 -18.85
CA LYS A 125 15.84 3.65 -19.41
C LYS A 125 15.51 3.19 -20.82
N THR A 126 16.54 3.02 -21.66
CA THR A 126 16.38 2.67 -23.09
C THR A 126 16.97 1.32 -23.45
N ASP A 127 17.66 0.67 -22.54
CA ASP A 127 18.24 -0.67 -22.69
C ASP A 127 17.55 -1.66 -21.73
N VAL A 128 17.24 -2.85 -22.23
CA VAL A 128 16.64 -3.94 -21.43
C VAL A 128 17.55 -4.37 -20.29
N ASN A 129 18.87 -4.36 -20.49
CA ASN A 129 19.87 -4.68 -19.47
C ASN A 129 19.92 -3.62 -18.34
N GLU A 130 19.38 -2.42 -18.55
CA GLU A 130 19.20 -1.41 -17.50
C GLU A 130 17.82 -1.54 -16.87
N VAL A 131 16.74 -1.68 -17.65
CA VAL A 131 15.36 -1.74 -17.14
C VAL A 131 15.16 -2.93 -16.18
N GLN A 132 15.69 -4.11 -16.53
CA GLN A 132 15.48 -5.33 -15.75
C GLN A 132 16.07 -5.26 -14.33
N PRO A 133 17.30 -4.80 -14.10
CA PRO A 133 17.83 -4.60 -12.76
C PRO A 133 17.00 -3.60 -11.93
N TRP A 134 16.50 -2.52 -12.54
CA TRP A 134 15.61 -1.58 -11.87
C TRP A 134 14.29 -2.23 -11.48
N ALA A 135 13.69 -3.02 -12.37
CA ALA A 135 12.47 -3.78 -12.08
C ALA A 135 12.67 -4.76 -10.91
N LYS A 136 13.86 -5.38 -10.82
CA LYS A 136 14.22 -6.21 -9.68
C LYS A 136 14.22 -5.43 -8.36
N VAL A 137 14.85 -4.25 -8.33
CA VAL A 137 14.90 -3.41 -7.12
C VAL A 137 13.48 -2.96 -6.73
N VAL A 138 12.64 -2.57 -7.70
CA VAL A 138 11.23 -2.27 -7.47
C VAL A 138 10.50 -3.45 -6.82
N ALA A 139 10.70 -4.66 -7.35
CA ALA A 139 10.10 -5.87 -6.79
C ALA A 139 10.58 -6.15 -5.34
N ASP A 140 11.85 -5.93 -5.04
CA ASP A 140 12.41 -6.14 -3.71
C ASP A 140 11.80 -5.17 -2.69
N HIS A 141 11.58 -3.90 -3.04
CA HIS A 141 10.87 -2.94 -2.19
C HIS A 141 9.39 -3.29 -2.01
N LEU A 142 8.69 -3.77 -3.05
CA LEU A 142 7.31 -4.25 -2.92
C LEU A 142 7.20 -5.45 -1.99
N LYS A 143 8.14 -6.41 -2.08
CA LYS A 143 8.23 -7.53 -1.13
C LYS A 143 8.48 -7.06 0.30
N ALA A 144 9.35 -6.06 0.48
CA ALA A 144 9.61 -5.46 1.79
C ALA A 144 8.36 -4.77 2.36
N ALA A 145 7.56 -4.08 1.51
CA ALA A 145 6.28 -3.50 1.89
C ALA A 145 5.29 -4.58 2.34
N LEU A 146 5.17 -5.68 1.57
CA LEU A 146 4.31 -6.80 1.90
C LEU A 146 4.72 -7.46 3.23
N ALA A 147 6.02 -7.72 3.42
CA ALA A 147 6.56 -8.29 4.66
C ALA A 147 6.32 -7.39 5.88
N ALA A 148 6.34 -6.06 5.71
CA ALA A 148 6.07 -5.12 6.79
C ALA A 148 4.63 -5.21 7.33
N LEU A 149 3.67 -5.62 6.50
CA LEU A 149 2.27 -5.82 6.91
C LEU A 149 2.02 -7.15 7.62
N GLY A 150 3.05 -7.98 7.75
CA GLY A 150 2.95 -9.32 8.31
C GLY A 150 2.35 -10.32 7.31
N SER A 151 2.92 -11.50 7.26
CA SER A 151 2.39 -12.65 6.51
C SER A 151 1.19 -13.27 7.23
#